data_ca31bd4a7547a95bc8995bb8d8d354da
#
_entry.id   ca31bd4a7547a95bc8995bb8d8d354da
#
_cell.length_a   1.000
_cell.length_b   1.000
_cell.length_c   1.000
_cell.angle_alpha   90.00
_cell.angle_beta   90.00
_cell.angle_gamma   90.00
#
_symmetry.space_group_name_H-M   'P 1'
#
loop_
_entity.id
_entity.type
_entity.pdbx_description
1 polymer ?
#
loop_
_entity_poly.entity_id
_entity_poly.type
_entity_poly.pdbx_seq_one_letter_code
_entity_poly.pdbx_strand_id
1 'polypeptide(L)'
;MLLKELINKSVYGTIGYIKSQDDINTLESYILYNLLVLKEFKQIVIATNYGSPFQIQNSQLWKKYFPECVLIDSRVNRGHNHGYTDLDNLVFDWCKENNEEWLCKGANDVIFNNSILKKEIDDADFYYMNGIGYGGMIKYDFDFNRIINEDFYPQTNFYFINISKTDFLNDKTFLDETYQFIQSLPNYNGRIWEYLQGWSCEDFLKNCIERNNLTKYHLLPEEKYLYLLQVIKDNNIHDCSHKNIMIEGICHFPYNEQPIIEI
;
A
#
# COMPACT_ATOMS: atom_id res chain seq x y z
N MET A 1 8.32 -1.79 20.89
CA MET A 1 7.69 -3.12 20.76
C MET A 1 8.19 -3.83 19.51
N LEU A 2 7.96 -5.14 19.38
CA LEU A 2 8.25 -5.82 18.11
C LEU A 2 7.13 -5.56 17.10
N LEU A 3 7.47 -5.43 15.81
CA LEU A 3 6.46 -5.30 14.74
C LEU A 3 5.52 -6.50 14.69
N LYS A 4 5.98 -7.69 15.08
CA LYS A 4 5.12 -8.87 15.27
C LYS A 4 3.94 -8.61 16.21
N GLU A 5 4.14 -7.87 17.29
CA GLU A 5 3.07 -7.57 18.25
C GLU A 5 2.00 -6.65 17.65
N LEU A 6 2.43 -5.73 16.78
CA LEU A 6 1.51 -4.89 15.99
C LEU A 6 0.76 -5.73 14.96
N ILE A 7 1.46 -6.61 14.23
CA ILE A 7 0.87 -7.51 13.24
C ILE A 7 -0.21 -8.40 13.87
N ASN A 8 0.07 -9.01 15.03
CA ASN A 8 -0.86 -9.91 15.72
C ASN A 8 -2.18 -9.26 16.14
N LYS A 9 -2.19 -7.95 16.35
CA LYS A 9 -3.41 -7.20 16.69
C LYS A 9 -4.06 -6.47 15.52
N SER A 10 -3.45 -6.55 14.33
CA SER A 10 -3.91 -5.86 13.14
C SER A 10 -4.76 -6.74 12.24
N VAL A 11 -5.72 -6.12 11.57
CA VAL A 11 -6.36 -6.65 10.36
C VAL A 11 -5.43 -6.40 9.18
N TYR A 12 -5.21 -7.39 8.32
CA TYR A 12 -4.53 -7.20 7.04
C TYR A 12 -5.56 -6.88 5.97
N GLY A 13 -5.52 -5.67 5.45
CA GLY A 13 -6.36 -5.21 4.36
C GLY A 13 -5.61 -5.24 3.03
N THR A 14 -6.16 -5.90 2.03
CA THR A 14 -5.65 -5.83 0.67
C THR A 14 -6.75 -5.55 -0.32
N ILE A 15 -6.38 -5.02 -1.47
CA ILE A 15 -7.32 -4.63 -2.51
C ILE A 15 -6.87 -5.19 -3.84
N GLY A 16 -7.81 -5.40 -4.76
CA GLY A 16 -7.47 -5.88 -6.08
C GLY A 16 -8.61 -5.79 -7.07
N TYR A 17 -8.23 -5.68 -8.33
CA TYR A 17 -9.14 -5.84 -9.46
C TYR A 17 -8.73 -7.07 -10.26
N ILE A 18 -9.49 -8.15 -10.14
CA ILE A 18 -9.18 -9.44 -10.75
C ILE A 18 -9.85 -9.51 -12.12
N LYS A 19 -9.05 -9.41 -13.19
CA LYS A 19 -9.52 -9.40 -14.57
C LYS A 19 -9.41 -10.75 -15.25
N SER A 20 -8.48 -11.58 -14.81
CA SER A 20 -8.07 -12.79 -15.49
C SER A 20 -7.68 -13.91 -14.52
N GLN A 21 -7.49 -15.10 -15.05
CA GLN A 21 -6.90 -16.22 -14.30
C GLN A 21 -5.45 -15.91 -13.89
N ASP A 22 -4.72 -15.12 -14.66
CA ASP A 22 -3.34 -14.74 -14.34
C ASP A 22 -3.28 -13.82 -13.12
N ASP A 23 -4.27 -12.94 -12.93
CA ASP A 23 -4.37 -12.15 -11.70
C ASP A 23 -4.61 -13.05 -10.48
N ILE A 24 -5.43 -14.11 -10.62
CA ILE A 24 -5.61 -15.11 -9.55
C ILE A 24 -4.30 -15.84 -9.27
N ASN A 25 -3.59 -16.27 -10.31
CA ASN A 25 -2.32 -16.99 -10.17
C ASN A 25 -1.27 -16.10 -9.49
N THR A 26 -1.22 -14.82 -9.84
CA THR A 26 -0.35 -13.82 -9.21
C THR A 26 -0.68 -13.71 -7.72
N LEU A 27 -1.95 -13.52 -7.40
CA LEU A 27 -2.43 -13.42 -6.02
C LEU A 27 -2.12 -14.68 -5.20
N GLU A 28 -2.30 -15.87 -5.79
CA GLU A 28 -1.92 -17.13 -5.16
C GLU A 28 -0.41 -17.22 -4.88
N SER A 29 0.41 -16.72 -5.80
CA SER A 29 1.86 -16.66 -5.60
C SER A 29 2.23 -15.76 -4.42
N TYR A 30 1.60 -14.59 -4.30
CA TYR A 30 1.82 -13.70 -3.15
C TYR A 30 1.37 -14.32 -1.83
N ILE A 31 0.27 -15.06 -1.82
CA ILE A 31 -0.16 -15.80 -0.62
C ILE A 31 0.93 -16.78 -0.18
N LEU A 32 1.51 -17.51 -1.11
CA LEU A 32 2.54 -18.49 -0.79
C LEU A 32 3.82 -17.83 -0.25
N TYR A 33 4.27 -16.76 -0.89
CA TYR A 33 5.44 -16.00 -0.43
C TYR A 33 5.23 -15.39 0.97
N ASN A 34 4.04 -14.87 1.22
CA ASN A 34 3.72 -14.13 2.45
C ASN A 34 3.09 -14.98 3.55
N LEU A 35 2.88 -16.29 3.31
CA LEU A 35 2.05 -17.15 4.14
C LEU A 35 2.42 -17.09 5.63
N LEU A 36 3.70 -17.07 5.96
CA LEU A 36 4.17 -17.07 7.35
C LEU A 36 3.85 -15.77 8.07
N VAL A 37 3.94 -14.64 7.36
CA VAL A 37 3.61 -13.32 7.92
C VAL A 37 2.10 -13.12 7.94
N LEU A 38 1.39 -13.50 6.87
CA LEU A 38 -0.07 -13.33 6.79
C LEU A 38 -0.82 -14.12 7.87
N LYS A 39 -0.30 -15.26 8.30
CA LYS A 39 -0.88 -16.06 9.39
C LYS A 39 -0.75 -15.43 10.77
N GLU A 40 0.11 -14.45 10.93
CA GLU A 40 0.26 -13.71 12.19
C GLU A 40 -0.78 -12.59 12.34
N PHE A 41 -1.46 -12.19 11.26
CA PHE A 41 -2.53 -11.19 11.34
C PHE A 41 -3.80 -11.77 11.96
N LYS A 42 -4.50 -10.93 12.73
CA LYS A 42 -5.75 -11.27 13.40
C LYS A 42 -6.83 -11.68 12.40
N GLN A 43 -6.95 -10.98 11.30
CA GLN A 43 -7.94 -11.17 10.25
C GLN A 43 -7.38 -10.68 8.90
N ILE A 44 -7.88 -11.27 7.81
CA ILE A 44 -7.61 -10.78 6.45
C ILE A 44 -8.92 -10.31 5.83
N VAL A 45 -8.88 -9.10 5.28
CA VAL A 45 -9.99 -8.45 4.57
C VAL A 45 -9.54 -8.09 3.16
N ILE A 46 -10.34 -8.46 2.16
CA ILE A 46 -10.04 -8.18 0.76
C ILE A 46 -11.19 -7.39 0.16
N ALA A 47 -10.88 -6.23 -0.39
CA ALA A 47 -11.83 -5.45 -1.16
C ALA A 47 -11.54 -5.57 -2.66
N THR A 48 -12.59 -5.81 -3.46
CA THR A 48 -12.50 -5.92 -4.91
C THR A 48 -13.43 -4.92 -5.59
N ASN A 49 -13.06 -4.50 -6.80
CA ASN A 49 -13.91 -3.62 -7.59
C ASN A 49 -15.11 -4.37 -8.17
N TYR A 50 -16.24 -3.66 -8.26
CA TYR A 50 -17.44 -4.12 -8.92
C TYR A 50 -17.16 -4.56 -10.37
N GLY A 51 -17.79 -5.67 -10.73
CA GLY A 51 -17.64 -6.25 -12.07
C GLY A 51 -16.32 -6.98 -12.28
N SER A 52 -15.59 -7.29 -11.21
CA SER A 52 -14.46 -8.20 -11.30
C SER A 52 -14.92 -9.53 -11.89
N PRO A 53 -14.43 -9.95 -13.08
CA PRO A 53 -14.93 -11.16 -13.76
C PRO A 53 -14.52 -12.44 -13.03
N PHE A 54 -13.53 -12.37 -12.15
CA PHE A 54 -13.04 -13.48 -11.35
C PHE A 54 -13.14 -13.15 -9.86
N GLN A 55 -13.45 -14.14 -9.08
CA GLN A 55 -13.60 -14.00 -7.65
C GLN A 55 -12.52 -14.79 -6.93
N ILE A 56 -11.80 -14.12 -6.01
CA ILE A 56 -10.71 -14.72 -5.24
C ILE A 56 -11.17 -15.94 -4.42
N GLN A 57 -12.43 -15.98 -3.99
CA GLN A 57 -12.99 -17.13 -3.31
C GLN A 57 -12.97 -18.42 -4.15
N ASN A 58 -12.70 -18.33 -5.45
CA ASN A 58 -12.51 -19.50 -6.30
C ASN A 58 -11.09 -20.07 -6.19
N SER A 59 -10.14 -19.31 -5.64
CA SER A 59 -8.78 -19.80 -5.38
C SER A 59 -8.79 -20.93 -4.35
N GLN A 60 -8.17 -22.06 -4.70
CA GLN A 60 -8.01 -23.18 -3.79
C GLN A 60 -7.02 -22.89 -2.66
N LEU A 61 -5.97 -22.10 -2.94
CA LEU A 61 -4.99 -21.69 -1.93
C LEU A 61 -5.60 -20.77 -0.90
N TRP A 62 -6.42 -19.83 -1.34
CA TRP A 62 -7.15 -18.93 -0.46
C TRP A 62 -8.07 -19.69 0.49
N LYS A 63 -8.90 -20.58 -0.04
CA LYS A 63 -9.77 -21.45 0.75
C LYS A 63 -9.00 -22.31 1.74
N LYS A 64 -7.83 -22.80 1.34
CA LYS A 64 -7.01 -23.67 2.18
C LYS A 64 -6.36 -22.94 3.36
N TYR A 65 -5.82 -21.75 3.12
CA TYR A 65 -4.99 -21.07 4.11
C TYR A 65 -5.72 -19.96 4.88
N PHE A 66 -6.74 -19.38 4.28
CA PHE A 66 -7.50 -18.26 4.85
C PHE A 66 -9.02 -18.46 4.62
N PRO A 67 -9.59 -19.56 5.14
CA PRO A 67 -11.03 -19.87 4.94
C PRO A 67 -11.94 -18.80 5.56
N GLU A 68 -11.46 -18.10 6.60
CA GLU A 68 -12.21 -17.07 7.33
C GLU A 68 -11.93 -15.64 6.81
N CYS A 69 -11.27 -15.49 5.64
CA CYS A 69 -11.04 -14.16 5.09
C CYS A 69 -12.36 -13.49 4.72
N VAL A 70 -12.44 -12.19 4.98
CA VAL A 70 -13.59 -11.36 4.62
C VAL A 70 -13.43 -10.83 3.21
N LEU A 71 -14.47 -10.96 2.38
CA LEU A 71 -14.51 -10.46 1.02
C LEU A 71 -15.52 -9.33 0.92
N ILE A 72 -15.11 -8.19 0.39
CA ILE A 72 -15.96 -7.01 0.21
C ILE A 72 -15.95 -6.64 -1.27
N ASP A 73 -17.14 -6.59 -1.87
CA ASP A 73 -17.30 -6.11 -3.24
C ASP A 73 -17.70 -4.63 -3.25
N SER A 74 -16.91 -3.81 -3.89
CA SER A 74 -17.31 -2.43 -4.20
C SER A 74 -18.44 -2.44 -5.22
N ARG A 75 -19.43 -1.57 -5.01
CA ARG A 75 -20.53 -1.38 -5.99
C ARG A 75 -20.16 -0.46 -7.15
N VAL A 76 -18.98 0.16 -7.09
CA VAL A 76 -18.52 1.16 -8.05
C VAL A 76 -17.08 0.85 -8.43
N ASN A 77 -16.75 0.99 -9.71
CA ASN A 77 -15.38 0.96 -10.19
C ASN A 77 -15.00 2.36 -10.70
N ARG A 78 -14.18 3.09 -9.95
CA ARG A 78 -13.74 4.45 -10.27
C ARG A 78 -12.37 4.50 -10.95
N GLY A 79 -11.87 3.36 -11.42
CA GLY A 79 -10.58 3.28 -12.10
C GLY A 79 -9.39 3.23 -11.13
N HIS A 80 -8.21 3.68 -11.60
CA HIS A 80 -6.95 3.40 -10.90
C HIS A 80 -6.83 4.10 -9.53
N ASN A 81 -6.64 5.41 -9.48
CA ASN A 81 -6.39 6.10 -8.21
C ASN A 81 -7.63 6.17 -7.30
N HIS A 82 -8.75 6.64 -7.83
CA HIS A 82 -9.98 6.77 -7.05
C HIS A 82 -10.57 5.42 -6.66
N GLY A 83 -10.52 4.43 -7.56
CA GLY A 83 -10.96 3.09 -7.25
C GLY A 83 -10.09 2.40 -6.19
N TYR A 84 -8.79 2.67 -6.20
CA TYR A 84 -7.88 2.22 -5.17
C TYR A 84 -8.25 2.81 -3.81
N THR A 85 -8.43 4.13 -3.76
CA THR A 85 -8.82 4.86 -2.55
C THR A 85 -10.21 4.44 -2.03
N ASP A 86 -11.18 4.18 -2.93
CA ASP A 86 -12.49 3.64 -2.56
C ASP A 86 -12.39 2.27 -1.88
N LEU A 87 -11.54 1.38 -2.42
CA LEU A 87 -11.36 0.05 -1.86
C LEU A 87 -10.67 0.12 -0.49
N ASP A 88 -9.72 1.03 -0.30
CA ASP A 88 -9.11 1.28 1.00
C ASP A 88 -10.15 1.76 2.02
N ASN A 89 -11.06 2.65 1.61
CA ASN A 89 -12.17 3.09 2.47
C ASN A 89 -13.09 1.93 2.88
N LEU A 90 -13.38 1.00 1.98
CA LEU A 90 -14.22 -0.16 2.31
C LEU A 90 -13.57 -1.05 3.38
N VAL A 91 -12.27 -1.30 3.28
CA VAL A 91 -11.54 -2.06 4.29
C VAL A 91 -11.50 -1.30 5.62
N PHE A 92 -11.26 0.00 5.58
CA PHE A 92 -11.26 0.85 6.77
C PHE A 92 -12.62 0.90 7.46
N ASP A 93 -13.70 1.09 6.70
CA ASP A 93 -15.07 1.10 7.21
C ASP A 93 -15.40 -0.25 7.88
N TRP A 94 -15.01 -1.36 7.23
CA TRP A 94 -15.19 -2.68 7.82
C TRP A 94 -14.47 -2.80 9.17
N CYS A 95 -13.22 -2.31 9.27
CA CYS A 95 -12.48 -2.30 10.53
C CYS A 95 -13.21 -1.48 11.62
N LYS A 96 -13.74 -0.29 11.25
CA LYS A 96 -14.54 0.55 12.17
C LYS A 96 -15.79 -0.16 12.67
N GLU A 97 -16.55 -0.78 11.77
CA GLU A 97 -17.80 -1.49 12.09
C GLU A 97 -17.56 -2.71 12.99
N ASN A 98 -16.39 -3.34 12.88
CA ASN A 98 -16.01 -4.50 13.67
C ASN A 98 -15.17 -4.15 14.92
N ASN A 99 -15.01 -2.84 15.24
CA ASN A 99 -14.24 -2.35 16.38
C ASN A 99 -12.79 -2.86 16.38
N GLU A 100 -12.17 -2.93 15.22
CA GLU A 100 -10.77 -3.25 15.09
C GLU A 100 -9.90 -2.04 15.44
N GLU A 101 -8.79 -2.29 16.14
CA GLU A 101 -7.90 -1.21 16.59
C GLU A 101 -6.90 -0.81 15.50
N TRP A 102 -6.39 -1.79 14.75
CA TRP A 102 -5.32 -1.59 13.79
C TRP A 102 -5.63 -2.18 12.41
N LEU A 103 -5.34 -1.43 11.38
CA LEU A 103 -5.32 -1.87 9.99
C LEU A 103 -3.89 -1.86 9.48
N CYS A 104 -3.42 -2.99 8.95
CA CYS A 104 -2.28 -3.06 8.06
C CYS A 104 -2.79 -3.10 6.63
N LYS A 105 -2.50 -2.07 5.84
CA LYS A 105 -2.76 -2.11 4.40
C LYS A 105 -1.55 -2.72 3.70
N GLY A 106 -1.79 -3.73 2.89
CA GLY A 106 -0.81 -4.31 1.99
C GLY A 106 -1.36 -4.40 0.58
N ALA A 107 -0.59 -3.97 -0.42
CA ALA A 107 -0.94 -4.21 -1.80
C ALA A 107 -0.77 -5.70 -2.14
N ASN A 108 -1.47 -6.16 -3.18
CA ASN A 108 -1.41 -7.55 -3.62
C ASN A 108 -0.10 -7.93 -4.33
N ASP A 109 0.85 -7.02 -4.40
CA ASP A 109 2.18 -7.17 -4.98
C ASP A 109 3.32 -6.89 -3.96
N VAL A 110 2.99 -6.86 -2.66
CA VAL A 110 3.98 -6.71 -1.59
C VAL A 110 4.41 -8.07 -1.07
N ILE A 111 5.72 -8.30 -0.98
CA ILE A 111 6.31 -9.51 -0.41
C ILE A 111 6.97 -9.19 0.93
N PHE A 112 6.77 -10.06 1.90
CA PHE A 112 7.35 -9.98 3.23
C PHE A 112 8.42 -11.06 3.44
N ASN A 113 9.58 -10.64 3.96
CA ASN A 113 10.51 -11.56 4.57
C ASN A 113 10.16 -11.73 6.06
N ASN A 114 10.35 -12.93 6.60
CA ASN A 114 10.08 -13.23 8.01
C ASN A 114 10.88 -12.37 9.00
N SER A 115 11.97 -11.74 8.56
CA SER A 115 12.75 -10.80 9.37
C SER A 115 11.90 -9.63 9.87
N ILE A 116 10.85 -9.24 9.15
CA ILE A 116 9.93 -8.17 9.55
C ILE A 116 9.30 -8.44 10.92
N LEU A 117 9.08 -9.71 11.28
CA LEU A 117 8.49 -10.10 12.56
C LEU A 117 9.41 -9.80 13.77
N LYS A 118 10.71 -9.61 13.54
CA LYS A 118 11.72 -9.34 14.56
C LYS A 118 12.09 -7.87 14.66
N LYS A 119 11.52 -7.02 13.79
CA LYS A 119 11.83 -5.60 13.76
C LYS A 119 11.32 -4.91 15.02
N GLU A 120 12.19 -4.15 15.67
CA GLU A 120 11.82 -3.24 16.75
C GLU A 120 11.25 -1.94 16.18
N ILE A 121 10.18 -1.46 16.79
CA ILE A 121 9.49 -0.23 16.41
C ILE A 121 9.14 0.59 17.66
N ASP A 122 9.16 1.91 17.52
CA ASP A 122 8.65 2.82 18.54
C ASP A 122 7.12 2.95 18.45
N ASP A 123 6.51 3.54 19.46
CA ASP A 123 5.07 3.74 19.52
C ASP A 123 4.65 4.88 18.62
N ALA A 124 3.67 4.62 17.76
CA ALA A 124 3.10 5.60 16.83
C ALA A 124 1.66 5.22 16.46
N ASP A 125 0.94 6.13 15.82
CA ASP A 125 -0.42 5.91 15.33
C ASP A 125 -0.44 5.48 13.85
N PHE A 126 0.65 5.79 13.14
CA PHE A 126 0.83 5.47 11.74
C PHE A 126 2.27 5.01 11.46
N TYR A 127 2.41 3.81 10.91
CA TYR A 127 3.69 3.25 10.48
C TYR A 127 3.70 3.17 8.96
N TYR A 128 4.77 3.67 8.34
CA TYR A 128 4.82 3.82 6.90
C TYR A 128 6.22 3.65 6.32
N MET A 129 6.26 3.50 5.00
CA MET A 129 7.46 3.68 4.21
C MET A 129 7.24 4.86 3.26
N ASN A 130 8.25 5.69 3.07
CA ASN A 130 8.19 6.73 2.05
C ASN A 130 8.30 6.11 0.65
N GLY A 131 7.64 6.74 -0.31
CA GLY A 131 7.83 6.43 -1.72
C GLY A 131 9.26 6.67 -2.17
N ILE A 132 9.79 5.77 -2.99
CA ILE A 132 11.15 5.83 -3.53
C ILE A 132 11.07 5.85 -5.05
N GLY A 133 11.78 6.79 -5.69
CA GLY A 133 11.86 6.88 -7.13
C GLY A 133 11.01 7.97 -7.76
N TYR A 134 10.67 7.83 -9.04
CA TYR A 134 9.90 8.82 -9.81
C TYR A 134 8.49 8.96 -9.25
N GLY A 135 8.13 10.17 -8.83
CA GLY A 135 6.88 10.42 -8.12
C GLY A 135 6.93 10.13 -6.62
N GLY A 136 8.03 9.56 -6.12
CA GLY A 136 8.28 9.38 -4.68
C GLY A 136 9.04 10.55 -4.07
N MET A 137 9.09 10.56 -2.74
CA MET A 137 9.69 11.65 -1.95
C MET A 137 11.21 11.63 -1.92
N ILE A 138 11.81 10.49 -2.29
CA ILE A 138 13.23 10.34 -2.36
C ILE A 138 13.63 10.17 -3.80
N LYS A 139 14.17 11.21 -4.33
CA LYS A 139 14.75 11.21 -5.67
C LYS A 139 16.15 11.81 -5.59
N TYR A 140 17.02 11.24 -6.40
CA TYR A 140 18.29 11.85 -6.68
C TYR A 140 18.10 12.82 -7.85
N ASP A 141 18.38 14.10 -7.58
CA ASP A 141 18.40 15.12 -8.61
C ASP A 141 19.76 15.08 -9.30
N PHE A 142 19.82 14.46 -10.48
CA PHE A 142 21.06 14.28 -11.24
C PHE A 142 21.61 15.62 -11.75
N ASP A 143 20.76 16.58 -12.05
CA ASP A 143 21.18 17.89 -12.58
C ASP A 143 21.90 18.71 -11.51
N PHE A 144 21.46 18.59 -10.26
CA PHE A 144 22.02 19.32 -9.13
C PHE A 144 22.88 18.45 -8.20
N ASN A 145 23.09 17.17 -8.52
CA ASN A 145 23.87 16.22 -7.72
C ASN A 145 23.46 16.19 -6.24
N ARG A 146 22.18 16.20 -5.97
CA ARG A 146 21.63 16.26 -4.60
C ARG A 146 20.48 15.28 -4.41
N ILE A 147 20.29 14.91 -3.14
CA ILE A 147 19.13 14.17 -2.71
C ILE A 147 17.99 15.15 -2.44
N ILE A 148 16.84 14.93 -3.08
CA ILE A 148 15.60 15.60 -2.73
C ILE A 148 14.86 14.67 -1.77
N ASN A 149 14.72 15.13 -0.52
CA ASN A 149 13.95 14.46 0.50
C ASN A 149 12.77 15.35 0.88
N GLU A 150 11.56 14.93 0.60
CA GLU A 150 10.37 15.57 1.16
C GLU A 150 10.01 14.83 2.45
N ASP A 151 9.72 15.56 3.52
CA ASP A 151 9.67 15.03 4.88
C ASP A 151 8.63 13.92 5.12
N PHE A 152 7.55 13.88 4.35
CA PHE A 152 6.50 12.88 4.52
C PHE A 152 5.69 12.62 3.24
N TYR A 153 5.83 11.41 2.69
CA TYR A 153 5.01 10.92 1.57
C TYR A 153 4.79 9.41 1.69
N PRO A 154 3.74 8.99 2.38
CA PRO A 154 3.52 7.59 2.67
C PRO A 154 3.19 6.83 1.39
N GLN A 155 3.81 5.67 1.21
CA GLN A 155 3.37 4.73 0.18
C GLN A 155 2.05 4.08 0.55
N THR A 156 1.15 3.98 -0.41
CA THR A 156 -0.14 3.29 -0.22
C THR A 156 -0.02 1.77 -0.33
N ASN A 157 1.14 1.27 -0.73
CA ASN A 157 1.38 -0.16 -0.89
C ASN A 157 1.52 -0.90 0.43
N PHE A 158 2.04 -0.23 1.46
CA PHE A 158 2.23 -0.83 2.77
C PHE A 158 2.28 0.22 3.89
N TYR A 159 1.34 0.11 4.83
CA TYR A 159 1.31 0.93 6.04
C TYR A 159 0.47 0.27 7.14
N PHE A 160 0.68 0.70 8.40
CA PHE A 160 -0.25 0.43 9.51
C PHE A 160 -0.87 1.72 9.99
N ILE A 161 -2.15 1.68 10.32
CA ILE A 161 -2.89 2.83 10.84
C ILE A 161 -3.74 2.43 12.03
N ASN A 162 -3.72 3.27 13.07
CA ASN A 162 -4.56 3.11 14.24
C ASN A 162 -5.99 3.58 13.94
N ILE A 163 -6.89 2.62 13.78
CA ILE A 163 -8.31 2.85 13.44
C ILE A 163 -9.03 3.60 14.56
N SER A 164 -8.67 3.34 15.83
CA SER A 164 -9.33 3.97 16.97
C SER A 164 -9.07 5.49 17.07
N LYS A 165 -7.95 5.95 16.48
CA LYS A 165 -7.56 7.37 16.44
C LYS A 165 -7.82 8.04 15.09
N THR A 166 -8.41 7.32 14.14
CA THR A 166 -8.65 7.79 12.78
C THR A 166 -10.15 7.90 12.54
N ASP A 167 -10.64 9.11 12.32
CA ASP A 167 -12.07 9.33 12.09
C ASP A 167 -12.49 8.89 10.70
N PHE A 168 -11.62 9.13 9.70
CA PHE A 168 -11.81 8.71 8.31
C PHE A 168 -10.45 8.39 7.68
N LEU A 169 -10.40 7.44 6.78
CA LEU A 169 -9.17 7.16 6.02
C LEU A 169 -9.03 8.15 4.85
N ASN A 170 -10.11 8.35 4.10
CA ASN A 170 -10.15 9.30 3.00
C ASN A 170 -11.48 10.06 3.05
N ASP A 171 -11.42 11.37 2.79
CA ASP A 171 -12.61 12.19 2.72
C ASP A 171 -13.44 11.82 1.48
N LYS A 172 -14.55 11.11 1.70
CA LYS A 172 -15.41 10.60 0.63
C LYS A 172 -16.01 11.75 -0.21
N THR A 173 -16.36 12.86 0.41
CA THR A 173 -16.90 14.02 -0.30
C THR A 173 -15.85 14.62 -1.21
N PHE A 174 -14.65 14.82 -0.71
CA PHE A 174 -13.54 15.33 -1.49
C PHE A 174 -13.16 14.35 -2.63
N LEU A 175 -13.17 13.05 -2.34
CA LEU A 175 -12.93 12.01 -3.35
C LEU A 175 -13.98 12.05 -4.48
N ASP A 176 -15.26 12.21 -4.13
CA ASP A 176 -16.35 12.30 -5.11
C ASP A 176 -16.27 13.57 -5.95
N GLU A 177 -16.04 14.72 -5.33
CA GLU A 177 -15.90 16.00 -6.00
C GLU A 177 -14.70 16.02 -6.96
N THR A 178 -13.55 15.51 -6.51
CA THR A 178 -12.36 15.43 -7.36
C THR A 178 -12.56 14.47 -8.52
N TYR A 179 -13.21 13.34 -8.31
CA TYR A 179 -13.52 12.40 -9.39
C TYR A 179 -14.46 12.99 -10.44
N GLN A 180 -15.53 13.68 -10.02
CA GLN A 180 -16.46 14.36 -10.92
C GLN A 180 -15.77 15.48 -11.72
N PHE A 181 -14.93 16.26 -11.05
CA PHE A 181 -14.15 17.31 -11.71
C PHE A 181 -13.24 16.73 -12.80
N ILE A 182 -12.49 15.67 -12.49
CA ILE A 182 -11.59 15.02 -13.43
C ILE A 182 -12.35 14.46 -14.64
N GLN A 183 -13.50 13.82 -14.42
CA GLN A 183 -14.33 13.30 -15.50
C GLN A 183 -14.86 14.41 -16.43
N SER A 184 -15.00 15.62 -15.92
CA SER A 184 -15.45 16.79 -16.69
C SER A 184 -14.38 17.39 -17.60
N LEU A 185 -13.11 17.01 -17.43
CA LEU A 185 -12.02 17.55 -18.23
C LEU A 185 -12.12 17.10 -19.71
N PRO A 186 -11.94 18.02 -20.69
CA PRO A 186 -12.18 17.75 -22.11
C PRO A 186 -11.37 16.60 -22.71
N ASN A 187 -10.20 16.31 -22.14
CA ASN A 187 -9.27 15.31 -22.63
C ASN A 187 -9.09 14.14 -21.65
N TYR A 188 -10.06 13.90 -20.77
CA TYR A 188 -9.96 12.80 -19.82
C TYR A 188 -9.89 11.45 -20.55
N ASN A 189 -8.76 10.76 -20.38
CA ASN A 189 -8.49 9.46 -21.01
C ASN A 189 -8.43 8.31 -20.00
N GLY A 190 -8.92 8.51 -18.76
CA GLY A 190 -8.84 7.55 -17.67
C GLY A 190 -7.55 7.59 -16.86
N ARG A 191 -6.62 8.50 -17.20
CA ARG A 191 -5.32 8.62 -16.54
C ARG A 191 -5.21 9.92 -15.76
N ILE A 192 -5.58 9.87 -14.50
CA ILE A 192 -5.69 11.05 -13.64
C ILE A 192 -4.35 11.76 -13.43
N TRP A 193 -3.27 11.02 -13.26
CA TRP A 193 -1.93 11.57 -13.00
C TRP A 193 -1.36 12.45 -14.14
N GLU A 194 -1.87 12.30 -15.37
CA GLU A 194 -1.44 13.15 -16.48
C GLU A 194 -1.97 14.57 -16.38
N TYR A 195 -3.04 14.79 -15.61
CA TYR A 195 -3.76 16.06 -15.58
C TYR A 195 -3.65 16.82 -14.26
N LEU A 196 -3.36 16.13 -13.15
CA LEU A 196 -3.46 16.73 -11.83
C LEU A 196 -2.32 16.22 -10.93
N GLN A 197 -1.31 17.06 -10.75
CA GLN A 197 -0.34 16.87 -9.68
C GLN A 197 -1.05 17.02 -8.33
N GLY A 198 -0.77 16.13 -7.38
CA GLY A 198 -1.28 16.22 -6.02
C GLY A 198 -2.61 15.52 -5.76
N TRP A 199 -3.00 14.54 -6.62
CA TRP A 199 -4.26 13.80 -6.46
C TRP A 199 -4.05 12.29 -6.65
N SER A 200 -2.90 11.81 -6.23
CA SER A 200 -2.62 10.38 -6.14
C SER A 200 -3.25 9.78 -4.88
N CYS A 201 -3.31 8.46 -4.82
CA CYS A 201 -3.74 7.77 -3.60
C CYS A 201 -2.84 8.10 -2.40
N GLU A 202 -1.56 8.40 -2.64
CA GLU A 202 -0.61 8.85 -1.63
C GLU A 202 -0.99 10.22 -1.05
N ASP A 203 -1.44 11.16 -1.88
CA ASP A 203 -1.87 12.49 -1.44
C ASP A 203 -3.13 12.40 -0.58
N PHE A 204 -4.08 11.54 -0.94
CA PHE A 204 -5.25 11.28 -0.11
C PHE A 204 -4.85 10.71 1.25
N LEU A 205 -3.95 9.72 1.27
CA LEU A 205 -3.46 9.11 2.51
C LEU A 205 -2.70 10.14 3.36
N LYS A 206 -1.80 10.92 2.77
CA LYS A 206 -1.06 12.00 3.45
C LYS A 206 -2.01 12.98 4.12
N ASN A 207 -3.00 13.47 3.38
CA ASN A 207 -4.01 14.40 3.91
C ASN A 207 -4.80 13.78 5.08
N CYS A 208 -5.16 12.50 4.99
CA CYS A 208 -5.81 11.77 6.07
C CYS A 208 -4.96 11.78 7.36
N ILE A 209 -3.69 11.42 7.27
CA ILE A 209 -2.77 11.34 8.40
C ILE A 209 -2.62 12.71 9.07
N GLU A 210 -2.45 13.78 8.27
CA GLU A 210 -2.29 15.14 8.75
C GLU A 210 -3.56 15.67 9.43
N ARG A 211 -4.74 15.44 8.85
CA ARG A 211 -6.02 15.91 9.40
C ARG A 211 -6.43 15.18 10.68
N ASN A 212 -6.06 13.90 10.82
CA ASN A 212 -6.30 13.14 12.05
C ASN A 212 -5.19 13.37 13.11
N ASN A 213 -4.16 14.18 12.82
CA ASN A 213 -3.02 14.47 13.71
C ASN A 213 -2.32 13.21 14.23
N LEU A 214 -2.16 12.19 13.38
CA LEU A 214 -1.56 10.92 13.79
C LEU A 214 -0.04 11.07 13.98
N THR A 215 0.47 10.49 15.06
CA THR A 215 1.92 10.34 15.26
C THR A 215 2.48 9.34 14.25
N LYS A 216 3.65 9.63 13.67
CA LYS A 216 4.21 8.89 12.53
C LYS A 216 5.51 8.20 12.89
N TYR A 217 5.69 6.96 12.43
CA TYR A 217 6.94 6.22 12.52
C TYR A 217 7.33 5.67 11.15
N HIS A 218 8.51 6.05 10.68
CA HIS A 218 9.06 5.54 9.43
C HIS A 218 9.70 4.16 9.66
N LEU A 219 9.22 3.15 8.93
CA LEU A 219 9.68 1.76 9.12
C LEU A 219 11.10 1.52 8.60
N LEU A 220 11.63 2.38 7.77
CA LEU A 220 12.99 2.28 7.25
C LEU A 220 13.95 3.14 8.11
N PRO A 221 14.98 2.57 8.72
CA PRO A 221 16.00 3.32 9.44
C PRO A 221 16.72 4.33 8.54
N GLU A 222 17.13 5.47 9.11
CA GLU A 222 17.77 6.56 8.35
C GLU A 222 19.05 6.10 7.62
N GLU A 223 19.87 5.28 8.28
CA GLU A 223 21.07 4.73 7.66
C GLU A 223 20.80 3.87 6.42
N LYS A 224 19.71 3.08 6.45
CA LYS A 224 19.27 2.27 5.29
C LYS A 224 18.79 3.15 4.15
N TYR A 225 18.18 4.23 4.49
CA TYR A 225 17.70 5.23 3.57
C TYR A 225 18.85 5.91 2.81
N LEU A 226 19.87 6.33 3.55
CA LEU A 226 21.09 6.93 2.97
C LEU A 226 21.83 5.91 2.09
N TYR A 227 21.90 4.65 2.54
CA TYR A 227 22.48 3.58 1.73
C TYR A 227 21.69 3.35 0.44
N LEU A 228 20.36 3.30 0.48
CA LEU A 228 19.52 3.17 -0.70
C LEU A 228 19.76 4.33 -1.69
N LEU A 229 19.84 5.56 -1.21
CA LEU A 229 20.15 6.72 -2.05
C LEU A 229 21.52 6.58 -2.74
N GLN A 230 22.51 6.05 -2.02
CA GLN A 230 23.82 5.78 -2.62
C GLN A 230 23.73 4.69 -3.71
N VAL A 231 22.97 3.61 -3.47
CA VAL A 231 22.73 2.55 -4.47
C VAL A 231 22.03 3.14 -5.71
N ILE A 232 21.04 3.98 -5.53
CA ILE A 232 20.34 4.69 -6.62
C ILE A 232 21.31 5.51 -7.45
N LYS A 233 22.15 6.28 -6.78
CA LYS A 233 23.16 7.13 -7.40
C LYS A 233 24.19 6.31 -8.19
N ASP A 234 24.79 5.31 -7.54
CA ASP A 234 25.89 4.52 -8.10
C ASP A 234 25.46 3.68 -9.31
N ASN A 235 24.19 3.26 -9.33
CA ASN A 235 23.63 2.46 -10.42
C ASN A 235 22.84 3.30 -11.44
N ASN A 236 22.85 4.63 -11.30
CA ASN A 236 22.15 5.54 -12.21
C ASN A 236 20.65 5.19 -12.35
N ILE A 237 20.01 4.83 -11.24
CA ILE A 237 18.61 4.40 -11.20
C ILE A 237 17.72 5.64 -11.09
N HIS A 238 17.14 6.05 -12.20
CA HIS A 238 16.23 7.21 -12.25
C HIS A 238 14.86 6.90 -11.65
N ASP A 239 14.46 5.64 -11.65
CA ASP A 239 13.16 5.18 -11.16
C ASP A 239 13.31 3.86 -10.40
N CYS A 240 13.15 3.91 -9.08
CA CYS A 240 13.17 2.74 -8.21
C CYS A 240 11.81 2.05 -8.10
N SER A 241 10.72 2.68 -8.56
CA SER A 241 9.37 2.09 -8.50
C SER A 241 9.25 0.81 -9.34
N HIS A 242 10.17 0.62 -10.29
CA HIS A 242 10.23 -0.53 -11.18
C HIS A 242 11.35 -1.53 -10.83
N LYS A 243 11.89 -1.45 -9.62
CA LYS A 243 12.91 -2.39 -9.14
C LYS A 243 12.38 -3.19 -7.96
N ASN A 244 12.69 -4.48 -7.95
CA ASN A 244 12.38 -5.36 -6.84
C ASN A 244 13.40 -5.13 -5.72
N ILE A 245 13.15 -4.13 -4.91
CA ILE A 245 14.02 -3.78 -3.78
C ILE A 245 13.37 -4.28 -2.50
N MET A 246 14.03 -5.19 -1.81
CA MET A 246 13.63 -5.62 -0.48
C MET A 246 14.33 -4.77 0.57
N ILE A 247 13.54 -4.01 1.33
CA ILE A 247 14.02 -3.11 2.36
C ILE A 247 13.45 -3.57 3.70
N GLU A 248 14.32 -3.89 4.64
CA GLU A 248 13.90 -4.31 6.00
C GLU A 248 12.82 -5.42 5.99
N GLY A 249 12.91 -6.32 5.03
CA GLY A 249 12.00 -7.45 4.90
C GLY A 249 10.71 -7.19 4.15
N ILE A 250 10.57 -6.03 3.47
CA ILE A 250 9.42 -5.70 2.63
C ILE A 250 9.90 -5.42 1.22
N CYS A 251 9.28 -6.07 0.24
CA CYS A 251 9.53 -5.83 -1.17
C CYS A 251 8.22 -5.57 -1.91
N HIS A 252 8.17 -4.48 -2.66
CA HIS A 252 7.13 -4.22 -3.63
C HIS A 252 7.54 -4.81 -4.98
N PHE A 253 6.70 -5.67 -5.55
CA PHE A 253 6.99 -6.42 -6.78
C PHE A 253 6.15 -5.93 -7.96
N PRO A 254 6.54 -4.88 -8.64
CA PRO A 254 5.86 -4.49 -9.87
C PRO A 254 6.20 -5.40 -11.06
N TYR A 255 7.32 -6.15 -11.03
CA TYR A 255 7.80 -6.94 -12.18
C TYR A 255 8.39 -8.29 -11.78
N ASN A 256 7.74 -9.36 -12.21
CA ASN A 256 8.08 -10.76 -11.88
C ASN A 256 9.45 -11.25 -12.41
N GLU A 257 10.09 -10.53 -13.31
CA GLU A 257 11.31 -10.98 -13.99
C GLU A 257 12.61 -10.31 -13.50
N GLN A 258 12.52 -9.40 -12.54
CA GLN A 258 13.69 -8.67 -12.04
C GLN A 258 14.25 -9.35 -10.77
N PRO A 259 15.59 -9.43 -10.62
CA PRO A 259 16.17 -9.91 -9.38
C PRO A 259 15.82 -9.02 -8.19
N ILE A 260 15.65 -9.63 -7.02
CA ILE A 260 15.46 -8.90 -5.78
C ILE A 260 16.80 -8.32 -5.34
N ILE A 261 16.84 -7.01 -5.13
CA ILE A 261 17.99 -6.33 -4.49
C ILE A 261 17.65 -6.21 -3.01
N GLU A 262 18.35 -6.96 -2.17
CA GLU A 262 18.17 -6.90 -0.72
C GLU A 262 19.07 -5.83 -0.13
N ILE A 263 18.51 -4.92 0.68
CA ILE A 263 19.19 -3.80 1.36
C ILE A 263 18.94 -3.86 2.86
#